data_710ee7c63f8708926d51748cc213ce3b
#
_entry.id   710ee7c63f8708926d51748cc213ce3b
#
_cell.length_a   1.000
_cell.length_b   1.000
_cell.length_c   1.000
_cell.angle_alpha   90.00
_cell.angle_beta   90.00
_cell.angle_gamma   90.00
#
_symmetry.space_group_name_H-M   'P 1'
#
loop_
_entity.id
_entity.type
_entity.pdbx_description
1 polymer ?
#
loop_
_entity_poly.entity_id
_entity_poly.type
_entity_poly.pdbx_seq_one_letter_code
_entity_poly.pdbx_strand_id
1 'polypeptide(L)'
;SKKLNPIARDIKPSGIREFFGIAASRKDCISLGVGEPDFSTPTVFSQAGIKSINAGKTQYTANAGLLELREAISTYTKSFIGVKYDPNSEIIITVGASEGVDASFRAIIAPGDEVLIPEPCFVCYEPLVRLCGGVPVPIDCKIENEFKLTPKQLESAITPKTKCLLLSYPNNPTGAIMEKEDLEKLVPIIKKHDLLVLSDEIYGELVYDDAKFTSIASLDGMRERTILVSGFSKYFAMTGWRLG
;
A
#
# COMPACT_ATOMS: atom_id res chain seq x y z
N SER A 1 -10.97 9.74 26.64
CA SER A 1 -12.29 9.36 27.19
C SER A 1 -12.33 7.85 27.44
N LYS A 2 -12.86 7.41 28.59
CA LYS A 2 -13.05 5.98 28.94
C LYS A 2 -14.06 5.25 28.00
N LYS A 3 -14.77 6.02 27.17
CA LYS A 3 -15.78 5.49 26.22
C LYS A 3 -15.18 5.12 24.85
N LEU A 4 -13.92 5.48 24.57
CA LEU A 4 -13.26 5.11 23.32
C LEU A 4 -12.73 3.68 23.40
N ASN A 5 -12.65 3.05 22.23
CA ASN A 5 -11.92 1.78 22.08
C ASN A 5 -10.49 1.96 22.66
N PRO A 6 -10.05 1.12 23.60
CA PRO A 6 -8.73 1.24 24.21
C PRO A 6 -7.59 1.28 23.18
N ILE A 7 -7.65 0.45 22.15
CA ILE A 7 -6.63 0.42 21.10
C ILE A 7 -6.58 1.77 20.37
N ALA A 8 -7.75 2.28 19.94
CA ALA A 8 -7.81 3.56 19.24
C ALA A 8 -7.35 4.73 20.10
N ARG A 9 -7.60 4.69 21.42
CA ARG A 9 -7.13 5.71 22.37
C ARG A 9 -5.61 5.71 22.50
N ASP A 10 -4.98 4.55 22.42
CA ASP A 10 -3.55 4.38 22.66
C ASP A 10 -2.71 4.59 21.37
N ILE A 11 -3.36 4.71 20.20
CA ILE A 11 -2.72 5.13 18.95
C ILE A 11 -2.33 6.60 19.06
N LYS A 12 -1.04 6.89 18.98
CA LYS A 12 -0.52 8.26 18.99
C LYS A 12 -0.80 8.95 17.64
N PRO A 13 -1.16 10.24 17.64
CA PRO A 13 -1.18 11.01 16.40
C PRO A 13 0.18 10.98 15.73
N SER A 14 0.18 10.94 14.38
CA SER A 14 1.42 11.03 13.62
C SER A 14 2.09 12.39 13.84
N GLY A 15 3.35 12.40 14.31
CA GLY A 15 4.13 13.64 14.49
C GLY A 15 4.36 14.43 13.20
N ILE A 16 4.22 13.79 12.04
CA ILE A 16 4.34 14.43 10.71
C ILE A 16 3.35 15.60 10.58
N ARG A 17 2.13 15.50 11.13
CA ARG A 17 1.12 16.56 11.04
C ARG A 17 1.48 17.84 11.80
N GLU A 18 2.24 17.74 12.90
CA GLU A 18 2.72 18.92 13.63
C GLU A 18 3.71 19.72 12.76
N PHE A 19 4.60 19.03 12.06
CA PHE A 19 5.54 19.68 11.15
C PHE A 19 4.85 20.31 9.93
N PHE A 20 3.75 19.75 9.44
CA PHE A 20 2.97 20.37 8.37
C PHE A 20 2.37 21.73 8.81
N GLY A 21 1.85 21.82 10.03
CA GLY A 21 1.35 23.07 10.58
C GLY A 21 2.43 24.15 10.67
N ILE A 22 3.63 23.76 11.08
CA ILE A 22 4.79 24.67 11.17
C ILE A 22 5.23 25.13 9.77
N ALA A 23 5.41 24.19 8.83
CA ALA A 23 5.82 24.52 7.47
C ALA A 23 4.80 25.41 6.75
N ALA A 24 3.50 25.13 6.88
CA ALA A 24 2.44 25.94 6.28
C ALA A 24 2.36 27.37 6.84
N SER A 25 2.81 27.60 8.07
CA SER A 25 2.86 28.93 8.68
C SER A 25 4.04 29.80 8.21
N ARG A 26 5.02 29.24 7.52
CA ARG A 26 6.24 29.92 7.08
C ARG A 26 6.25 30.07 5.57
N LYS A 27 6.21 31.32 5.09
CA LYS A 27 6.22 31.65 3.65
C LYS A 27 7.57 31.43 2.96
N ASP A 28 8.64 31.34 3.73
CA ASP A 28 10.03 31.15 3.29
C ASP A 28 10.52 29.71 3.38
N CYS A 29 9.60 28.76 3.66
CA CYS A 29 9.92 27.36 3.84
C CYS A 29 9.59 26.55 2.56
N ILE A 30 10.59 25.87 2.01
CA ILE A 30 10.38 24.83 1.00
C ILE A 30 10.03 23.55 1.76
N SER A 31 8.76 23.13 1.69
CA SER A 31 8.31 21.92 2.38
C SER A 31 8.64 20.68 1.56
N LEU A 32 9.39 19.77 2.15
CA LEU A 32 9.59 18.39 1.67
C LEU A 32 8.81 17.37 2.51
N GLY A 33 7.82 17.84 3.28
CA GLY A 33 7.15 17.03 4.29
C GLY A 33 6.00 16.19 3.76
N VAL A 34 5.23 16.67 2.80
CA VAL A 34 4.12 15.91 2.19
C VAL A 34 4.60 15.25 0.90
N GLY A 35 4.59 13.91 0.89
CA GLY A 35 4.93 13.14 -0.31
C GLY A 35 3.79 13.16 -1.33
N GLU A 36 3.67 14.23 -2.11
CA GLU A 36 2.73 14.32 -3.22
C GLU A 36 3.43 14.87 -4.48
N PRO A 37 2.91 14.55 -5.68
CA PRO A 37 3.44 15.11 -6.93
C PRO A 37 3.42 16.64 -6.90
N ASP A 38 4.46 17.26 -7.42
CA ASP A 38 4.63 18.73 -7.49
C ASP A 38 3.89 19.38 -8.67
N PHE A 39 3.03 18.63 -9.34
CA PHE A 39 2.14 19.07 -10.41
C PHE A 39 0.69 18.63 -10.17
N SER A 40 -0.24 19.42 -10.69
CA SER A 40 -1.68 19.13 -10.59
C SER A 40 -2.06 17.90 -11.40
N THR A 41 -3.21 17.29 -11.03
CA THR A 41 -3.82 16.23 -11.83
C THR A 41 -3.90 16.62 -13.31
N PRO A 42 -3.41 15.80 -14.23
CA PRO A 42 -3.43 16.10 -15.67
C PRO A 42 -4.83 16.48 -16.16
N THR A 43 -4.88 17.47 -17.05
CA THR A 43 -6.15 18.04 -17.54
C THR A 43 -7.08 16.99 -18.14
N VAL A 44 -6.54 15.96 -18.80
CA VAL A 44 -7.33 14.87 -19.37
C VAL A 44 -8.16 14.12 -18.31
N PHE A 45 -7.59 13.91 -17.12
CA PHE A 45 -8.30 13.25 -16.02
C PHE A 45 -9.30 14.19 -15.36
N SER A 46 -8.91 15.44 -15.11
CA SER A 46 -9.79 16.46 -14.51
C SER A 46 -11.03 16.70 -15.39
N GLN A 47 -10.84 16.85 -16.69
CA GLN A 47 -11.92 17.05 -17.64
C GLN A 47 -12.86 15.82 -17.74
N ALA A 48 -12.33 14.60 -17.65
CA ALA A 48 -13.15 13.40 -17.60
C ALA A 48 -14.04 13.39 -16.35
N GLY A 49 -13.50 13.79 -15.18
CA GLY A 49 -14.27 13.94 -13.94
C GLY A 49 -15.38 14.99 -14.07
N ILE A 50 -15.07 16.19 -14.58
CA ILE A 50 -16.04 17.26 -14.83
C ILE A 50 -17.14 16.78 -15.78
N LYS A 51 -16.78 16.11 -16.87
CA LYS A 51 -17.74 15.56 -17.84
C LYS A 51 -18.67 14.52 -17.18
N SER A 52 -18.14 13.69 -16.30
CA SER A 52 -18.92 12.70 -15.56
C SER A 52 -19.97 13.36 -14.66
N ILE A 53 -19.58 14.40 -13.91
CA ILE A 53 -20.49 15.18 -13.05
C ILE A 53 -21.56 15.86 -13.89
N ASN A 54 -21.19 16.55 -14.98
CA ASN A 54 -22.11 17.24 -15.87
C ASN A 54 -23.09 16.28 -16.57
N ALA A 55 -22.70 15.03 -16.77
CA ALA A 55 -23.55 13.97 -17.29
C ALA A 55 -24.45 13.33 -16.22
N GLY A 56 -24.46 13.84 -14.99
CA GLY A 56 -25.31 13.35 -13.90
C GLY A 56 -24.90 11.97 -13.36
N LYS A 57 -23.65 11.52 -13.59
CA LYS A 57 -23.16 10.24 -13.05
C LYS A 57 -22.78 10.38 -11.58
N THR A 58 -23.80 10.56 -10.72
CA THR A 58 -23.66 10.87 -9.30
C THR A 58 -24.36 9.86 -8.38
N GLN A 59 -24.88 8.77 -8.92
CA GLN A 59 -25.59 7.73 -8.18
C GLN A 59 -24.59 6.73 -7.56
N TYR A 60 -25.11 5.87 -6.68
CA TYR A 60 -24.35 4.75 -6.13
C TYR A 60 -23.84 3.82 -7.22
N THR A 61 -22.65 3.31 -7.01
CA THR A 61 -22.07 2.22 -7.80
C THR A 61 -22.30 0.87 -7.12
N ALA A 62 -21.87 -0.22 -7.74
CA ALA A 62 -21.73 -1.49 -7.04
C ALA A 62 -20.74 -1.34 -5.86
N ASN A 63 -20.86 -2.17 -4.82
CA ASN A 63 -19.98 -2.13 -3.64
C ASN A 63 -18.50 -2.27 -3.99
N ALA A 64 -18.19 -3.07 -5.01
CA ALA A 64 -16.83 -3.23 -5.50
C ALA A 64 -16.35 -2.08 -6.42
N GLY A 65 -17.19 -1.08 -6.68
CA GLY A 65 -16.92 0.02 -7.62
C GLY A 65 -17.41 -0.26 -9.05
N LEU A 66 -17.26 0.73 -9.93
CA LEU A 66 -17.67 0.63 -11.34
C LEU A 66 -16.97 -0.54 -12.05
N LEU A 67 -17.72 -1.36 -12.78
CA LEU A 67 -17.17 -2.49 -13.51
C LEU A 67 -16.18 -2.03 -14.57
N GLU A 68 -16.49 -0.98 -15.31
CA GLU A 68 -15.62 -0.42 -16.35
C GLU A 68 -14.27 0.03 -15.78
N LEU A 69 -14.23 0.57 -14.55
CA LEU A 69 -12.98 0.91 -13.88
C LEU A 69 -12.19 -0.35 -13.50
N ARG A 70 -12.87 -1.37 -12.98
CA ARG A 70 -12.23 -2.64 -12.60
C ARG A 70 -11.69 -3.38 -13.82
N GLU A 71 -12.37 -3.34 -14.97
CA GLU A 71 -11.90 -3.87 -16.25
C GLU A 71 -10.64 -3.12 -16.74
N ALA A 72 -10.64 -1.78 -16.62
CA ALA A 72 -9.47 -0.97 -16.96
C ALA A 72 -8.28 -1.31 -16.04
N ILE A 73 -8.50 -1.48 -14.73
CA ILE A 73 -7.46 -1.89 -13.76
C ILE A 73 -6.94 -3.29 -14.10
N SER A 74 -7.81 -4.24 -14.42
CA SER A 74 -7.40 -5.61 -14.84
C SER A 74 -6.51 -5.57 -16.08
N THR A 75 -6.84 -4.73 -17.04
CA THR A 75 -6.04 -4.54 -18.25
C THR A 75 -4.68 -3.89 -17.92
N TYR A 76 -4.71 -2.87 -17.07
CA TYR A 76 -3.51 -2.16 -16.63
C TYR A 76 -2.55 -3.10 -15.87
N THR A 77 -3.02 -3.84 -14.87
CA THR A 77 -2.17 -4.76 -14.10
C THR A 77 -1.58 -5.86 -14.98
N LYS A 78 -2.36 -6.36 -15.96
CA LYS A 78 -1.83 -7.32 -16.96
C LYS A 78 -0.69 -6.72 -17.78
N SER A 79 -0.80 -5.45 -18.18
CA SER A 79 0.23 -4.77 -18.97
C SER A 79 1.44 -4.37 -18.12
N PHE A 80 1.21 -3.86 -16.90
CA PHE A 80 2.25 -3.26 -16.06
C PHE A 80 3.07 -4.32 -15.32
N ILE A 81 2.41 -5.28 -14.65
CA ILE A 81 3.07 -6.28 -13.81
C ILE A 81 2.92 -7.72 -14.33
N GLY A 82 2.27 -7.92 -15.48
CA GLY A 82 2.05 -9.26 -16.06
C GLY A 82 0.94 -10.07 -15.39
N VAL A 83 0.27 -9.55 -14.36
CA VAL A 83 -0.78 -10.26 -13.60
C VAL A 83 -2.16 -9.76 -14.01
N LYS A 84 -3.05 -10.70 -14.38
CA LYS A 84 -4.44 -10.41 -14.69
C LYS A 84 -5.32 -10.83 -13.52
N TYR A 85 -6.16 -9.90 -13.04
CA TYR A 85 -7.20 -10.14 -12.05
C TYR A 85 -8.57 -10.12 -12.71
N ASP A 86 -9.49 -10.97 -12.23
CA ASP A 86 -10.88 -10.96 -12.69
C ASP A 86 -11.60 -9.69 -12.18
N PRO A 87 -12.08 -8.82 -13.07
CA PRO A 87 -12.75 -7.58 -12.64
C PRO A 87 -14.06 -7.83 -11.89
N ASN A 88 -14.66 -9.02 -12.00
CA ASN A 88 -15.92 -9.32 -11.32
C ASN A 88 -15.73 -9.77 -9.88
N SER A 89 -14.60 -10.39 -9.55
CA SER A 89 -14.42 -11.08 -8.27
C SER A 89 -13.13 -10.75 -7.53
N GLU A 90 -12.11 -10.17 -8.20
CA GLU A 90 -10.77 -9.98 -7.61
C GLU A 90 -10.34 -8.51 -7.48
N ILE A 91 -11.19 -7.54 -7.86
CA ILE A 91 -10.85 -6.11 -7.79
C ILE A 91 -11.92 -5.36 -7.00
N ILE A 92 -11.47 -4.55 -6.03
CA ILE A 92 -12.31 -3.66 -5.23
C ILE A 92 -11.74 -2.25 -5.30
N ILE A 93 -12.62 -1.27 -5.55
CA ILE A 93 -12.28 0.16 -5.55
C ILE A 93 -12.47 0.70 -4.13
N THR A 94 -11.49 1.48 -3.66
CA THR A 94 -11.44 2.00 -2.28
C THR A 94 -11.18 3.51 -2.25
N VAL A 95 -11.40 4.14 -1.10
CA VAL A 95 -11.13 5.56 -0.87
C VAL A 95 -9.62 5.78 -0.65
N GLY A 96 -8.84 5.54 -1.69
CA GLY A 96 -7.38 5.53 -1.69
C GLY A 96 -6.80 4.20 -1.18
N ALA A 97 -5.51 3.99 -1.43
CA ALA A 97 -4.79 2.77 -1.04
C ALA A 97 -4.85 2.48 0.46
N SER A 98 -4.91 3.53 1.31
CA SER A 98 -4.98 3.34 2.77
C SER A 98 -6.24 2.59 3.22
N GLU A 99 -7.41 2.83 2.58
CA GLU A 99 -8.59 2.01 2.83
C GLU A 99 -8.39 0.59 2.30
N GLY A 100 -7.73 0.43 1.15
CA GLY A 100 -7.37 -0.89 0.64
C GLY A 100 -6.55 -1.71 1.64
N VAL A 101 -5.56 -1.10 2.29
CA VAL A 101 -4.78 -1.74 3.36
C VAL A 101 -5.66 -2.07 4.57
N ASP A 102 -6.47 -1.13 5.05
CA ASP A 102 -7.36 -1.34 6.21
C ASP A 102 -8.37 -2.47 5.95
N ALA A 103 -9.04 -2.43 4.80
CA ALA A 103 -10.00 -3.46 4.41
C ALA A 103 -9.34 -4.84 4.28
N SER A 104 -8.14 -4.90 3.72
CA SER A 104 -7.37 -6.15 3.60
C SER A 104 -7.04 -6.74 4.96
N PHE A 105 -6.49 -5.94 5.89
CA PHE A 105 -6.20 -6.43 7.23
C PHE A 105 -7.46 -6.89 7.96
N ARG A 106 -8.58 -6.14 7.87
CA ARG A 106 -9.86 -6.56 8.46
C ARG A 106 -10.37 -7.87 7.90
N ALA A 107 -10.09 -8.18 6.65
CA ALA A 107 -10.51 -9.43 6.01
C ALA A 107 -9.67 -10.63 6.41
N ILE A 108 -8.37 -10.45 6.71
CA ILE A 108 -7.44 -11.57 6.88
C ILE A 108 -6.92 -11.74 8.32
N ILE A 109 -6.92 -10.69 9.16
CA ILE A 109 -6.31 -10.73 10.49
C ILE A 109 -7.37 -11.01 11.55
N ALA A 110 -7.13 -12.06 12.31
CA ALA A 110 -7.87 -12.38 13.55
C ALA A 110 -7.09 -11.90 14.79
N PRO A 111 -7.76 -11.73 15.95
CA PRO A 111 -7.07 -11.37 17.19
C PRO A 111 -5.92 -12.33 17.53
N GLY A 112 -4.72 -11.77 17.67
CA GLY A 112 -3.49 -12.50 18.01
C GLY A 112 -2.67 -12.99 16.81
N ASP A 113 -3.18 -12.86 15.57
CA ASP A 113 -2.37 -13.10 14.36
C ASP A 113 -1.25 -12.06 14.27
N GLU A 114 -0.08 -12.50 13.87
CA GLU A 114 1.08 -11.65 13.67
C GLU A 114 1.21 -11.20 12.22
N VAL A 115 1.52 -9.91 12.05
CA VAL A 115 1.84 -9.29 10.76
C VAL A 115 3.28 -8.79 10.80
N LEU A 116 4.13 -9.33 9.92
CA LEU A 116 5.50 -8.87 9.77
C LEU A 116 5.52 -7.56 8.99
N ILE A 117 6.18 -6.54 9.55
CA ILE A 117 6.25 -5.19 8.98
C ILE A 117 7.72 -4.77 8.87
N PRO A 118 8.32 -4.80 7.66
CA PRO A 118 9.63 -4.21 7.42
C PRO A 118 9.62 -2.71 7.74
N GLU A 119 10.56 -2.26 8.55
CA GLU A 119 10.74 -0.86 8.95
C GLU A 119 12.10 -0.31 8.50
N PRO A 120 12.20 1.01 8.20
CA PRO A 120 11.16 2.04 8.32
C PRO A 120 10.06 1.90 7.27
N CYS A 121 8.82 2.29 7.64
CA CYS A 121 7.65 2.13 6.78
C CYS A 121 6.62 3.27 6.94
N PHE A 122 5.58 3.24 6.15
CA PHE A 122 4.48 4.20 6.28
C PHE A 122 3.73 4.01 7.59
N VAL A 123 3.50 5.11 8.29
CA VAL A 123 3.01 5.17 9.68
C VAL A 123 1.63 4.55 9.94
N CYS A 124 0.85 4.22 8.91
CA CYS A 124 -0.49 3.67 9.12
C CYS A 124 -0.52 2.16 9.35
N TYR A 125 0.51 1.41 8.97
CA TYR A 125 0.45 -0.05 8.95
C TYR A 125 0.30 -0.66 10.35
N GLU A 126 1.18 -0.30 11.28
CA GLU A 126 1.11 -0.77 12.67
C GLU A 126 -0.24 -0.46 13.34
N PRO A 127 -0.76 0.78 13.31
CA PRO A 127 -2.08 1.08 13.85
C PRO A 127 -3.22 0.27 13.25
N LEU A 128 -3.21 0.02 11.94
CA LEU A 128 -4.26 -0.75 11.27
C LEU A 128 -4.25 -2.22 11.71
N VAL A 129 -3.07 -2.84 11.84
CA VAL A 129 -2.94 -4.20 12.38
C VAL A 129 -3.50 -4.27 13.80
N ARG A 130 -3.15 -3.33 14.68
CA ARG A 130 -3.66 -3.27 16.06
C ARG A 130 -5.17 -3.09 16.12
N LEU A 131 -5.75 -2.26 15.24
CA LEU A 131 -7.20 -2.04 15.19
C LEU A 131 -7.95 -3.30 14.77
N CYS A 132 -7.33 -4.22 14.05
CA CYS A 132 -7.88 -5.54 13.74
C CYS A 132 -7.66 -6.56 14.87
N GLY A 133 -6.98 -6.18 15.97
CA GLY A 133 -6.61 -7.11 17.06
C GLY A 133 -5.36 -7.93 16.77
N GLY A 134 -4.71 -7.70 15.65
CA GLY A 134 -3.45 -8.34 15.28
C GLY A 134 -2.26 -7.80 16.06
N VAL A 135 -1.14 -8.48 15.96
CA VAL A 135 0.14 -8.14 16.57
C VAL A 135 1.11 -7.71 15.49
N PRO A 136 1.47 -6.41 15.40
CA PRO A 136 2.51 -5.98 14.49
C PRO A 136 3.88 -6.47 14.98
N VAL A 137 4.65 -7.08 14.08
CA VAL A 137 6.01 -7.56 14.34
C VAL A 137 6.95 -6.78 13.44
N PRO A 138 7.65 -5.76 13.96
CA PRO A 138 8.56 -4.95 13.17
C PRO A 138 9.82 -5.75 12.79
N ILE A 139 10.30 -5.54 11.56
CA ILE A 139 11.59 -6.06 11.08
C ILE A 139 12.45 -4.87 10.71
N ASP A 140 13.49 -4.61 11.49
CA ASP A 140 14.39 -3.48 11.30
C ASP A 140 15.31 -3.69 10.08
N CYS A 141 14.93 -3.09 8.94
CA CYS A 141 15.70 -3.09 7.71
C CYS A 141 16.77 -1.99 7.76
N LYS A 142 18.02 -2.38 7.69
CA LYS A 142 19.16 -1.49 7.89
C LYS A 142 19.63 -0.84 6.60
N ILE A 143 20.27 0.33 6.74
CA ILE A 143 20.89 1.05 5.60
C ILE A 143 21.98 0.22 4.93
N GLU A 144 22.67 -0.65 5.66
CA GLU A 144 23.70 -1.54 5.13
C GLU A 144 23.16 -2.56 4.12
N ASN A 145 21.85 -2.81 4.16
CA ASN A 145 21.12 -3.61 3.19
C ASN A 145 20.19 -2.74 2.32
N GLU A 146 20.50 -1.45 2.17
CA GLU A 146 19.70 -0.52 1.37
C GLU A 146 18.21 -0.46 1.81
N PHE A 147 17.96 -0.68 3.09
CA PHE A 147 16.61 -0.83 3.67
C PHE A 147 15.77 -1.95 3.06
N LYS A 148 16.37 -2.92 2.40
CA LYS A 148 15.70 -4.10 1.85
C LYS A 148 15.48 -5.16 2.93
N LEU A 149 14.35 -5.86 2.85
CA LEU A 149 14.10 -7.05 3.66
C LEU A 149 14.96 -8.21 3.17
N THR A 150 15.77 -8.78 4.06
CA THR A 150 16.60 -9.93 3.72
C THR A 150 15.91 -11.26 4.07
N PRO A 151 16.24 -12.37 3.36
CA PRO A 151 15.72 -13.71 3.69
C PRO A 151 15.98 -14.13 5.14
N LYS A 152 17.14 -13.80 5.67
CA LYS A 152 17.50 -14.12 7.06
C LYS A 152 16.62 -13.39 8.07
N GLN A 153 16.34 -12.11 7.84
CA GLN A 153 15.46 -11.33 8.70
C GLN A 153 14.03 -11.88 8.65
N LEU A 154 13.52 -12.18 7.45
CA LEU A 154 12.20 -12.77 7.28
C LEU A 154 12.08 -14.10 8.03
N GLU A 155 12.97 -15.06 7.76
CA GLU A 155 12.94 -16.39 8.43
C GLU A 155 13.02 -16.27 9.96
N SER A 156 13.84 -15.35 10.48
CA SER A 156 14.02 -15.16 11.92
C SER A 156 12.83 -14.52 12.62
N ALA A 157 11.98 -13.79 11.88
CA ALA A 157 10.82 -13.10 12.46
C ALA A 157 9.55 -13.97 12.47
N ILE A 158 9.54 -15.07 11.74
CA ILE A 158 8.37 -15.94 11.61
C ILE A 158 8.17 -16.77 12.88
N THR A 159 6.91 -16.80 13.35
CA THR A 159 6.44 -17.66 14.44
C THR A 159 5.23 -18.49 13.98
N PRO A 160 4.75 -19.46 14.76
CA PRO A 160 3.51 -20.17 14.43
C PRO A 160 2.25 -19.28 14.37
N LYS A 161 2.33 -18.02 14.83
CA LYS A 161 1.23 -17.04 14.77
C LYS A 161 1.34 -16.10 13.57
N THR A 162 2.44 -16.13 12.85
CA THR A 162 2.67 -15.26 11.70
C THR A 162 1.74 -15.64 10.56
N LYS A 163 0.93 -14.70 10.12
CA LYS A 163 -0.06 -14.90 9.07
C LYS A 163 0.21 -14.10 7.81
N CYS A 164 0.74 -12.90 7.97
CA CYS A 164 0.89 -11.98 6.85
C CYS A 164 2.25 -11.28 6.89
N LEU A 165 2.84 -11.14 5.72
CA LEU A 165 3.97 -10.24 5.48
C LEU A 165 3.45 -9.01 4.73
N LEU A 166 3.67 -7.82 5.29
CA LEU A 166 3.47 -6.56 4.56
C LEU A 166 4.75 -6.25 3.78
N LEU A 167 4.63 -6.04 2.48
CA LEU A 167 5.67 -5.48 1.64
C LEU A 167 5.23 -4.13 1.09
N SER A 168 6.06 -3.10 1.23
CA SER A 168 5.80 -1.76 0.69
C SER A 168 7.07 -1.26 0.00
N TYR A 169 7.19 -1.63 -1.27
CA TYR A 169 8.29 -1.24 -2.16
C TYR A 169 7.75 -0.85 -3.54
N PRO A 170 8.21 0.28 -4.13
CA PRO A 170 9.16 1.26 -3.59
C PRO A 170 8.69 1.82 -2.25
N ASN A 171 9.63 1.99 -1.31
CA ASN A 171 9.33 2.22 0.10
C ASN A 171 9.10 3.70 0.44
N ASN A 172 8.11 3.97 1.27
CA ASN A 172 7.98 5.21 2.00
C ASN A 172 8.39 4.96 3.46
N PRO A 173 9.46 5.59 4.01
CA PRO A 173 10.05 6.86 3.56
C PRO A 173 11.39 6.76 2.82
N THR A 174 11.99 5.59 2.66
CA THR A 174 13.40 5.46 2.26
C THR A 174 13.64 5.59 0.76
N GLY A 175 12.62 5.37 -0.07
CA GLY A 175 12.77 5.24 -1.52
C GLY A 175 13.41 3.92 -1.96
N ALA A 176 13.70 3.00 -1.03
CA ALA A 176 14.25 1.70 -1.35
C ALA A 176 13.33 0.91 -2.29
N ILE A 177 13.94 0.16 -3.19
CA ILE A 177 13.25 -0.77 -4.08
C ILE A 177 13.76 -2.19 -3.82
N MET A 178 12.92 -3.18 -4.07
CA MET A 178 13.35 -4.58 -4.14
C MET A 178 13.29 -5.03 -5.60
N GLU A 179 14.42 -5.43 -6.11
CA GLU A 179 14.52 -5.98 -7.45
C GLU A 179 13.96 -7.41 -7.50
N LYS A 180 13.77 -7.92 -8.71
CA LYS A 180 13.22 -9.27 -8.92
C LYS A 180 14.00 -10.32 -8.13
N GLU A 181 15.32 -10.26 -8.18
CA GLU A 181 16.24 -11.19 -7.51
C GLU A 181 16.13 -11.13 -5.98
N ASP A 182 15.83 -9.97 -5.42
CA ASP A 182 15.61 -9.81 -3.97
C ASP A 182 14.28 -10.47 -3.56
N LEU A 183 13.21 -10.22 -4.33
CA LEU A 183 11.90 -10.81 -4.09
C LEU A 183 11.92 -12.34 -4.28
N GLU A 184 12.59 -12.84 -5.31
CA GLU A 184 12.72 -14.29 -5.57
C GLU A 184 13.35 -15.04 -4.40
N LYS A 185 14.26 -14.40 -3.65
CA LYS A 185 14.86 -15.01 -2.44
C LYS A 185 13.87 -15.12 -1.27
N LEU A 186 12.82 -14.28 -1.22
CA LEU A 186 11.81 -14.34 -0.18
C LEU A 186 10.73 -15.40 -0.47
N VAL A 187 10.43 -15.66 -1.75
CA VAL A 187 9.34 -16.55 -2.18
C VAL A 187 9.40 -17.95 -1.52
N PRO A 188 10.54 -18.65 -1.49
CA PRO A 188 10.60 -19.98 -0.84
C PRO A 188 10.20 -19.95 0.65
N ILE A 189 10.57 -18.88 1.36
CA ILE A 189 10.26 -18.71 2.79
C ILE A 189 8.77 -18.47 2.97
N ILE A 190 8.20 -17.55 2.18
CA ILE A 190 6.77 -17.22 2.18
C ILE A 190 5.94 -18.47 1.89
N LYS A 191 6.31 -19.26 0.89
CA LYS A 191 5.63 -20.51 0.52
C LYS A 191 5.78 -21.59 1.60
N LYS A 192 6.96 -21.77 2.18
CA LYS A 192 7.26 -22.75 3.25
C LYS A 192 6.38 -22.51 4.48
N HIS A 193 6.16 -21.26 4.85
CA HIS A 193 5.40 -20.88 6.04
C HIS A 193 3.94 -20.51 5.73
N ASP A 194 3.50 -20.71 4.48
CA ASP A 194 2.14 -20.42 4.00
C ASP A 194 1.65 -19.01 4.33
N LEU A 195 2.53 -18.01 4.22
CA LEU A 195 2.20 -16.62 4.52
C LEU A 195 1.36 -16.00 3.41
N LEU A 196 0.39 -15.17 3.81
CA LEU A 196 -0.19 -14.18 2.93
C LEU A 196 0.78 -12.99 2.78
N VAL A 197 0.73 -12.32 1.63
CA VAL A 197 1.46 -11.08 1.40
C VAL A 197 0.47 -9.97 1.12
N LEU A 198 0.54 -8.87 1.87
CA LEU A 198 -0.08 -7.62 1.49
C LEU A 198 1.00 -6.75 0.88
N SER A 199 0.92 -6.54 -0.44
CA SER A 199 1.88 -5.75 -1.21
C SER A 199 1.30 -4.37 -1.50
N ASP A 200 1.82 -3.33 -0.83
CA ASP A 200 1.47 -1.95 -1.12
C ASP A 200 2.43 -1.42 -2.21
N GLU A 201 1.90 -1.34 -3.42
CA GLU A 201 2.64 -0.99 -4.64
C GLU A 201 2.26 0.40 -5.16
N ILE A 202 1.81 1.29 -4.26
CA ILE A 202 1.35 2.65 -4.62
C ILE A 202 2.41 3.49 -5.37
N TYR A 203 3.68 3.14 -5.22
CA TYR A 203 4.82 3.82 -5.87
C TYR A 203 5.42 3.01 -7.03
N GLY A 204 4.80 1.92 -7.47
CA GLY A 204 5.37 1.02 -8.48
C GLY A 204 5.81 1.67 -9.80
N GLU A 205 5.10 2.72 -10.24
CA GLU A 205 5.46 3.50 -11.44
C GLU A 205 6.53 4.59 -11.17
N LEU A 206 6.84 4.86 -9.89
CA LEU A 206 7.80 5.91 -9.49
C LEU A 206 9.17 5.29 -9.19
N VAL A 207 9.77 4.71 -10.22
CA VAL A 207 11.14 4.23 -10.21
C VAL A 207 11.99 5.09 -11.15
N TYR A 208 13.26 5.25 -10.81
CA TYR A 208 14.16 6.19 -11.48
C TYR A 208 15.35 5.45 -12.05
N ASP A 209 16.05 6.12 -12.96
CA ASP A 209 17.23 5.62 -13.68
C ASP A 209 16.88 4.30 -14.43
N ASP A 210 17.73 3.29 -14.33
CA ASP A 210 17.56 2.00 -14.99
C ASP A 210 16.80 0.96 -14.11
N ALA A 211 16.30 1.40 -12.95
CA ALA A 211 15.59 0.51 -12.01
C ALA A 211 14.27 0.00 -12.61
N LYS A 212 13.98 -1.27 -12.37
CA LYS A 212 12.75 -1.91 -12.85
C LYS A 212 11.91 -2.36 -11.67
N PHE A 213 10.67 -1.91 -11.64
CA PHE A 213 9.71 -2.39 -10.68
C PHE A 213 9.33 -3.86 -10.98
N THR A 214 9.25 -4.67 -9.94
CA THR A 214 8.72 -6.03 -9.99
C THR A 214 7.70 -6.20 -8.89
N SER A 215 6.47 -6.57 -9.26
CA SER A 215 5.46 -6.97 -8.28
C SER A 215 5.74 -8.39 -7.80
N ILE A 216 5.68 -8.60 -6.48
CA ILE A 216 5.81 -9.96 -5.93
C ILE A 216 4.69 -10.88 -6.43
N ALA A 217 3.50 -10.33 -6.73
CA ALA A 217 2.39 -11.09 -7.29
C ALA A 217 2.68 -11.71 -8.66
N SER A 218 3.70 -11.20 -9.38
CA SER A 218 4.10 -11.73 -10.68
C SER A 218 5.02 -12.95 -10.60
N LEU A 219 5.54 -13.26 -9.41
CA LEU A 219 6.46 -14.39 -9.22
C LEU A 219 5.67 -15.69 -9.03
N ASP A 220 6.33 -16.82 -9.37
CA ASP A 220 5.69 -18.14 -9.34
C ASP A 220 5.13 -18.50 -7.96
N GLY A 221 3.85 -18.87 -7.93
CA GLY A 221 3.12 -19.24 -6.71
C GLY A 221 2.85 -18.09 -5.75
N MET A 222 2.95 -16.82 -6.21
CA MET A 222 2.71 -15.66 -5.36
C MET A 222 1.38 -14.96 -5.65
N ARG A 223 0.80 -15.11 -6.85
CA ARG A 223 -0.45 -14.46 -7.21
C ARG A 223 -1.60 -14.81 -6.25
N GLU A 224 -1.77 -16.07 -5.96
CA GLU A 224 -2.88 -16.61 -5.15
C GLU A 224 -2.75 -16.33 -3.64
N ARG A 225 -1.60 -15.85 -3.20
CA ARG A 225 -1.31 -15.48 -1.80
C ARG A 225 -1.00 -14.01 -1.59
N THR A 226 -1.10 -13.18 -2.64
CA THR A 226 -0.81 -11.75 -2.58
C THR A 226 -2.08 -10.93 -2.71
N ILE A 227 -2.34 -10.07 -1.74
CA ILE A 227 -3.28 -8.96 -1.85
C ILE A 227 -2.47 -7.76 -2.33
N LEU A 228 -2.71 -7.34 -3.56
CA LEU A 228 -2.05 -6.18 -4.13
C LEU A 228 -2.87 -4.93 -3.83
N VAL A 229 -2.24 -3.93 -3.22
CA VAL A 229 -2.82 -2.61 -2.97
C VAL A 229 -2.08 -1.59 -3.81
N SER A 230 -2.82 -0.75 -4.50
CA SER A 230 -2.30 0.37 -5.28
C SER A 230 -3.35 1.47 -5.37
N GLY A 231 -3.10 2.51 -6.16
CA GLY A 231 -4.07 3.60 -6.30
C GLY A 231 -3.60 4.67 -7.27
N PHE A 232 -4.42 5.69 -7.40
CA PHE A 232 -4.24 6.76 -8.38
C PHE A 232 -3.52 7.98 -7.81
N SER A 233 -3.26 7.99 -6.50
CA SER A 233 -2.75 9.17 -5.80
C SER A 233 -1.40 9.65 -6.30
N LYS A 234 -0.46 8.74 -6.61
CA LYS A 234 0.94 9.08 -6.83
C LYS A 234 1.25 9.32 -8.29
N TYR A 235 1.34 8.30 -9.11
CA TYR A 235 1.76 8.47 -10.51
C TYR A 235 0.68 9.05 -11.43
N PHE A 236 -0.59 9.11 -11.01
CA PHE A 236 -1.63 9.87 -11.72
C PHE A 236 -1.85 11.29 -11.15
N ALA A 237 -1.08 11.69 -10.12
CA ALA A 237 -1.23 12.98 -9.44
C ALA A 237 -2.67 13.26 -8.96
N MET A 238 -3.32 12.23 -8.39
CA MET A 238 -4.71 12.27 -7.96
C MET A 238 -4.85 12.14 -6.43
N THR A 239 -3.95 12.76 -5.67
CA THR A 239 -3.91 12.63 -4.20
C THR A 239 -5.22 13.02 -3.53
N GLY A 240 -5.84 14.10 -3.97
CA GLY A 240 -7.12 14.62 -3.45
C GLY A 240 -8.36 13.87 -3.91
N TRP A 241 -8.28 13.05 -4.95
CA TRP A 241 -9.42 12.31 -5.50
C TRP A 241 -9.85 11.12 -4.64
N ARG A 242 -8.96 10.66 -3.78
CA ARG A 242 -9.18 9.51 -2.89
C ARG A 242 -9.64 8.27 -3.65
N LEU A 243 -8.83 7.76 -4.58
CA LEU A 243 -9.14 6.60 -5.39
C LEU A 243 -8.01 5.56 -5.29
N GLY A 244 -8.36 4.34 -4.93
CA GLY A 244 -7.45 3.22 -4.80
C GLY A 244 -8.13 1.89 -5.09
#